data_7b30538eadc0df98580312faf205102d
#
_entry.id   7b30538eadc0df98580312faf205102d
#
_cell.length_a   1.000
_cell.length_b   1.000
_cell.length_c   1.000
_cell.angle_alpha   90.00
_cell.angle_beta   90.00
_cell.angle_gamma   90.00
#
_symmetry.space_group_name_H-M   'P 1'
#
loop_
_entity.id
_entity.type
_entity.pdbx_description
1 polymer ?
#
loop_
_entity_poly.entity_id
_entity_poly.type
_entity_poly.pdbx_seq_one_letter_code
_entity_poly.pdbx_strand_id
1 'polypeptide(L)'
;MRCKSFLALSALTFSFAAAMCSCGGHSGKSGKGADTIALAPCPEFQADSAMNHIHTQCNFGARVMGTEAARQCGDFIVSRFREYGATVTEQKCSVTLYDGTQVPARNIIASINPDQLDRILFCAHWDSRPWADHDPDEANRHTPVPAANDGASGVAVLLELCRLLQQQPVTRGIDFVCFDAEDAGTPEWAEEPADGRDTWCLGSAYWARQAVESGYKARYGVLLDMVGGRGCTFAREQVSLQYAQPVVDLIWHLAIQLGYGHFFPLTDGGYLIDDHVNVNSIARVPCLDIVPYFTDGPSNFGPTWHTLQDTPENIDPNVLKAVGQTLTQLIYNDNAEE
;
A
#
# COMPACT_ATOMS: atom_id res chain seq x y z
N MET A 1 -27.39 -1.60 -53.22
CA MET A 1 -28.20 -0.48 -53.75
C MET A 1 -27.57 0.83 -53.32
N ARG A 2 -27.30 1.69 -54.33
CA ARG A 2 -26.64 3.00 -54.22
C ARG A 2 -27.64 4.05 -53.67
N CYS A 3 -27.12 5.06 -52.88
CA CYS A 3 -27.42 6.49 -53.05
C CYS A 3 -26.64 7.26 -51.96
N LYS A 4 -25.60 7.99 -52.27
CA LYS A 4 -25.38 9.35 -52.80
C LYS A 4 -25.64 10.45 -51.75
N SER A 5 -24.55 11.02 -51.28
CA SER A 5 -24.07 12.38 -51.09
C SER A 5 -25.08 13.54 -51.09
N PHE A 6 -24.94 14.50 -50.16
CA PHE A 6 -24.97 15.93 -50.49
C PHE A 6 -24.09 16.71 -49.47
N LEU A 7 -23.10 17.45 -50.04
CA LEU A 7 -22.34 18.54 -49.46
C LEU A 7 -23.23 19.82 -49.36
N ALA A 8 -23.08 20.57 -48.33
CA ALA A 8 -23.33 22.03 -48.41
C ALA A 8 -22.26 22.78 -47.61
N LEU A 9 -21.45 23.47 -48.33
CA LEU A 9 -20.42 24.43 -47.91
C LEU A 9 -21.08 25.80 -47.75
N SER A 10 -20.95 26.48 -46.60
CA SER A 10 -21.19 27.91 -46.50
C SER A 10 -20.07 28.56 -45.72
N ALA A 11 -19.28 29.31 -46.49
CA ALA A 11 -18.28 30.23 -46.02
C ALA A 11 -18.93 31.54 -45.56
N LEU A 12 -18.60 31.98 -44.37
CA LEU A 12 -18.87 33.37 -43.92
C LEU A 12 -17.53 34.03 -43.58
N THR A 13 -17.16 34.96 -44.44
CA THR A 13 -16.10 35.94 -44.25
C THR A 13 -16.57 37.03 -43.29
N PHE A 14 -15.80 37.31 -42.24
CA PHE A 14 -15.94 38.59 -41.50
C PHE A 14 -14.59 39.26 -41.31
N SER A 15 -14.67 40.57 -41.58
CA SER A 15 -13.57 41.49 -41.79
C SER A 15 -12.81 41.86 -40.51
N PHE A 16 -11.52 42.15 -40.71
CA PHE A 16 -10.62 42.79 -39.76
C PHE A 16 -11.09 44.20 -39.38
N ALA A 17 -11.13 44.45 -38.08
CA ALA A 17 -11.03 45.82 -37.54
C ALA A 17 -9.90 45.80 -36.48
N ALA A 18 -8.81 46.47 -36.85
CA ALA A 18 -7.71 46.77 -35.96
C ALA A 18 -8.10 47.93 -35.04
N ALA A 19 -8.05 47.68 -33.72
CA ALA A 19 -8.02 48.73 -32.71
C ALA A 19 -6.74 48.61 -31.89
N MET A 20 -5.81 49.54 -32.13
CA MET A 20 -4.69 49.74 -31.22
C MET A 20 -5.21 50.50 -30.00
N CYS A 21 -4.93 49.96 -28.81
CA CYS A 21 -4.93 50.78 -27.59
C CYS A 21 -4.01 50.17 -26.52
N SER A 22 -3.02 50.98 -26.22
CA SER A 22 -2.45 51.33 -24.91
C SER A 22 -1.90 50.22 -24.00
N CYS A 23 -0.60 50.34 -23.75
CA CYS A 23 0.14 49.71 -22.66
C CYS A 23 -0.50 49.96 -21.30
N GLY A 24 -1.01 48.88 -20.68
CA GLY A 24 -1.28 48.81 -19.27
C GLY A 24 -0.53 47.59 -18.71
N GLY A 25 0.47 47.83 -17.84
CA GLY A 25 1.27 46.78 -17.22
C GLY A 25 0.37 45.85 -16.38
N HIS A 26 0.19 44.63 -16.84
CA HIS A 26 -0.31 43.56 -16.00
C HIS A 26 0.88 42.93 -15.30
N SER A 27 1.01 43.22 -14.00
CA SER A 27 1.78 42.40 -13.07
C SER A 27 1.33 40.97 -13.22
N GLY A 28 2.21 40.11 -13.75
CA GLY A 28 1.97 38.69 -13.80
C GLY A 28 1.63 38.18 -12.39
N LYS A 29 0.44 37.60 -12.22
CA LYS A 29 0.16 36.73 -11.08
C LYS A 29 1.15 35.60 -11.20
N SER A 30 2.15 35.59 -10.31
CA SER A 30 2.97 34.44 -10.04
C SER A 30 2.02 33.27 -9.78
N GLY A 31 2.25 32.12 -10.44
CA GLY A 31 1.54 30.90 -10.20
C GLY A 31 1.49 30.66 -8.68
N LYS A 32 0.35 30.24 -8.16
CA LYS A 32 0.23 29.74 -6.79
C LYS A 32 1.32 28.68 -6.62
N GLY A 33 2.36 28.98 -5.85
CA GLY A 33 3.27 27.95 -5.36
C GLY A 33 2.42 26.90 -4.67
N ALA A 34 2.76 25.63 -4.83
CA ALA A 34 2.13 24.57 -4.05
C ALA A 34 2.19 24.99 -2.58
N ASP A 35 1.04 25.00 -1.91
CA ASP A 35 0.98 25.38 -0.50
C ASP A 35 1.91 24.43 0.27
N THR A 36 2.93 25.00 0.93
CA THR A 36 3.89 24.21 1.71
C THR A 36 3.17 23.63 2.91
N ILE A 37 3.25 22.31 3.09
CA ILE A 37 2.67 21.61 4.26
C ILE A 37 3.49 22.00 5.49
N ALA A 38 2.83 22.42 6.57
CA ALA A 38 3.49 22.64 7.85
C ALA A 38 3.99 21.31 8.41
N LEU A 39 5.29 21.22 8.73
CA LEU A 39 5.87 19.98 9.26
C LEU A 39 5.89 20.04 10.79
N ALA A 40 5.15 19.17 11.45
CA ALA A 40 5.25 18.97 12.88
C ALA A 40 6.59 18.28 13.25
N PRO A 41 7.19 18.57 14.41
CA PRO A 41 8.33 17.80 14.89
C PRO A 41 7.97 16.32 15.04
N CYS A 42 8.75 15.45 14.40
CA CYS A 42 8.56 14.00 14.47
C CYS A 42 9.90 13.27 14.63
N PRO A 43 9.91 12.03 15.15
CA PRO A 43 11.11 11.22 15.22
C PRO A 43 11.60 10.83 13.83
N GLU A 44 12.86 10.46 13.75
CA GLU A 44 13.46 9.95 12.51
C GLU A 44 13.16 8.46 12.38
N PHE A 45 12.59 8.05 11.22
CA PHE A 45 12.39 6.64 10.87
C PHE A 45 13.75 5.93 10.71
N GLN A 46 13.91 4.77 11.34
CA GLN A 46 15.16 4.01 11.33
C GLN A 46 15.07 2.86 10.32
N ALA A 47 15.63 3.06 9.11
CA ALA A 47 15.64 2.03 8.07
C ALA A 47 16.35 0.74 8.51
N ASP A 48 17.43 0.84 9.30
CA ASP A 48 18.14 -0.33 9.82
C ASP A 48 17.24 -1.16 10.77
N SER A 49 16.39 -0.52 11.55
CA SER A 49 15.40 -1.22 12.38
C SER A 49 14.38 -1.97 11.52
N ALA A 50 13.86 -1.34 10.47
CA ALA A 50 12.96 -1.99 9.52
C ALA A 50 13.66 -3.16 8.79
N MET A 51 14.91 -2.99 8.34
CA MET A 51 15.71 -4.07 7.76
C MET A 51 15.86 -5.26 8.70
N ASN A 52 16.12 -5.01 9.99
CA ASN A 52 16.22 -6.09 11.00
C ASN A 52 14.89 -6.84 11.16
N HIS A 53 13.75 -6.16 11.04
CA HIS A 53 12.44 -6.81 11.05
C HIS A 53 12.23 -7.67 9.80
N ILE A 54 12.66 -7.22 8.60
CA ILE A 54 12.60 -8.02 7.36
C ILE A 54 13.46 -9.29 7.52
N HIS A 55 14.74 -9.13 7.91
CA HIS A 55 15.62 -10.29 8.13
C HIS A 55 15.04 -11.29 9.13
N THR A 56 14.44 -10.80 10.21
CA THR A 56 13.85 -11.68 11.23
C THR A 56 12.65 -12.46 10.67
N GLN A 57 11.76 -11.80 9.92
CA GLN A 57 10.62 -12.45 9.27
C GLN A 57 11.08 -13.52 8.27
N CYS A 58 12.04 -13.19 7.40
CA CYS A 58 12.59 -14.13 6.41
C CYS A 58 13.34 -15.30 7.05
N ASN A 59 14.00 -15.10 8.20
CA ASN A 59 14.73 -16.15 8.90
C ASN A 59 13.81 -17.28 9.46
N PHE A 60 12.51 -17.04 9.62
CA PHE A 60 11.55 -18.11 9.92
C PHE A 60 11.25 -19.00 8.71
N GLY A 61 11.56 -18.54 7.50
CA GLY A 61 11.19 -19.12 6.22
C GLY A 61 9.98 -18.45 5.59
N ALA A 62 9.50 -19.02 4.49
CA ALA A 62 8.30 -18.54 3.82
C ALA A 62 7.07 -18.66 4.73
N ARG A 63 6.33 -17.56 4.89
CA ARG A 63 5.18 -17.45 5.79
C ARG A 63 3.90 -17.95 5.15
N VAL A 64 3.96 -19.10 4.50
CA VAL A 64 2.79 -19.74 3.88
C VAL A 64 1.81 -20.16 4.99
N MET A 65 0.54 -19.84 4.79
CA MET A 65 -0.53 -20.14 5.75
C MET A 65 -0.52 -21.58 6.24
N GLY A 66 -0.75 -21.76 7.55
CA GLY A 66 -0.80 -23.08 8.19
C GLY A 66 0.56 -23.73 8.42
N THR A 67 1.68 -23.12 8.02
CA THR A 67 3.03 -23.64 8.27
C THR A 67 3.57 -23.22 9.64
N GLU A 68 4.59 -23.94 10.11
CA GLU A 68 5.31 -23.58 11.34
C GLU A 68 6.05 -22.24 11.20
N ALA A 69 6.59 -21.93 10.01
CA ALA A 69 7.23 -20.65 9.71
C ALA A 69 6.24 -19.48 9.87
N ALA A 70 5.04 -19.60 9.30
CA ALA A 70 3.97 -18.62 9.48
C ALA A 70 3.56 -18.49 10.95
N ARG A 71 3.40 -19.59 11.68
CA ARG A 71 3.07 -19.53 13.10
C ARG A 71 4.12 -18.75 13.91
N GLN A 72 5.41 -19.08 13.72
CA GLN A 72 6.52 -18.43 14.45
C GLN A 72 6.65 -16.95 14.08
N CYS A 73 6.53 -16.62 12.80
CA CYS A 73 6.58 -15.23 12.34
C CYS A 73 5.39 -14.42 12.87
N GLY A 74 4.18 -14.94 12.82
CA GLY A 74 3.02 -14.28 13.40
C GLY A 74 3.15 -14.06 14.92
N ASP A 75 3.71 -15.02 15.67
CA ASP A 75 4.00 -14.87 17.11
C ASP A 75 5.07 -13.78 17.34
N PHE A 76 6.08 -13.69 16.48
CA PHE A 76 7.06 -12.60 16.49
C PHE A 76 6.40 -11.24 16.27
N ILE A 77 5.58 -11.07 15.22
CA ILE A 77 4.88 -9.82 14.91
C ILE A 77 4.03 -9.37 16.11
N VAL A 78 3.22 -10.28 16.67
CA VAL A 78 2.41 -10.02 17.87
C VAL A 78 3.27 -9.58 19.04
N SER A 79 4.41 -10.26 19.29
CA SER A 79 5.31 -9.92 20.39
C SER A 79 5.94 -8.53 20.23
N ARG A 80 6.31 -8.15 19.00
CA ARG A 80 6.90 -6.83 18.73
C ARG A 80 5.89 -5.70 18.93
N PHE A 81 4.67 -5.83 18.40
CA PHE A 81 3.63 -4.84 18.62
C PHE A 81 3.32 -4.66 20.12
N ARG A 82 3.23 -5.76 20.87
CA ARG A 82 3.02 -5.69 22.34
C ARG A 82 4.18 -5.01 23.05
N GLU A 83 5.42 -5.34 22.69
CA GLU A 83 6.63 -4.70 23.25
C GLU A 83 6.66 -3.20 22.96
N TYR A 84 6.15 -2.78 21.79
CA TYR A 84 6.04 -1.37 21.41
C TYR A 84 4.78 -0.68 21.96
N GLY A 85 4.06 -1.32 22.88
CA GLY A 85 2.96 -0.73 23.66
C GLY A 85 1.60 -0.80 23.00
N ALA A 86 1.45 -1.50 21.88
CA ALA A 86 0.14 -1.67 21.25
C ALA A 86 -0.70 -2.73 21.96
N THR A 87 -2.02 -2.52 22.00
CA THR A 87 -3.00 -3.54 22.33
C THR A 87 -3.19 -4.43 21.11
N VAL A 88 -2.91 -5.74 21.24
CA VAL A 88 -2.93 -6.66 20.11
C VAL A 88 -4.07 -7.66 20.21
N THR A 89 -4.88 -7.73 19.15
CA THR A 89 -5.93 -8.73 18.92
C THR A 89 -5.54 -9.59 17.71
N GLU A 90 -5.76 -10.90 17.85
CA GLU A 90 -5.52 -11.87 16.77
C GLU A 90 -6.88 -12.35 16.24
N GLN A 91 -7.11 -12.10 14.95
CA GLN A 91 -8.34 -12.50 14.29
C GLN A 91 -8.09 -13.77 13.46
N LYS A 92 -8.49 -14.92 14.02
CA LYS A 92 -8.32 -16.22 13.37
C LYS A 92 -9.54 -16.59 12.56
N CYS A 93 -9.31 -17.07 11.35
CA CYS A 93 -10.36 -17.54 10.43
C CYS A 93 -9.89 -18.75 9.62
N SER A 94 -10.76 -19.30 8.82
CA SER A 94 -10.43 -20.27 7.77
C SER A 94 -10.74 -19.65 6.43
N VAL A 95 -9.83 -19.78 5.48
CA VAL A 95 -9.98 -19.31 4.10
C VAL A 95 -9.97 -20.48 3.14
N THR A 96 -10.58 -20.32 1.98
CA THR A 96 -10.68 -21.34 0.95
C THR A 96 -9.79 -20.98 -0.23
N LEU A 97 -8.79 -21.79 -0.53
CA LEU A 97 -7.86 -21.57 -1.64
C LEU A 97 -8.52 -21.88 -2.99
N TYR A 98 -7.79 -21.59 -4.08
CA TYR A 98 -8.26 -21.78 -5.45
C TYR A 98 -8.75 -23.21 -5.75
N ASP A 99 -8.12 -24.23 -5.16
CA ASP A 99 -8.43 -25.66 -5.33
C ASP A 99 -9.53 -26.19 -4.40
N GLY A 100 -10.11 -25.32 -3.55
CA GLY A 100 -11.11 -25.68 -2.54
C GLY A 100 -10.53 -26.11 -1.20
N THR A 101 -9.21 -26.16 -1.05
CA THR A 101 -8.55 -26.48 0.22
C THR A 101 -8.84 -25.40 1.25
N GLN A 102 -9.21 -25.84 2.47
CA GLN A 102 -9.40 -24.93 3.61
C GLN A 102 -8.13 -24.83 4.44
N VAL A 103 -7.65 -23.61 4.65
CA VAL A 103 -6.45 -23.36 5.45
C VAL A 103 -6.75 -22.33 6.56
N PRO A 104 -6.06 -22.43 7.73
CA PRO A 104 -6.18 -21.41 8.76
C PRO A 104 -5.49 -20.12 8.31
N ALA A 105 -6.09 -18.98 8.62
CA ALA A 105 -5.51 -17.66 8.45
C ALA A 105 -5.61 -16.84 9.75
N ARG A 106 -4.72 -15.86 9.94
CA ARG A 106 -4.55 -15.11 11.17
C ARG A 106 -4.23 -13.65 10.88
N ASN A 107 -5.21 -12.79 10.85
CA ASN A 107 -4.95 -11.35 10.86
C ASN A 107 -4.47 -10.89 12.24
N ILE A 108 -3.52 -9.95 12.27
CA ILE A 108 -2.97 -9.38 13.50
C ILE A 108 -3.36 -7.90 13.53
N ILE A 109 -4.07 -7.48 14.56
CA ILE A 109 -4.56 -6.11 14.74
C ILE A 109 -3.87 -5.52 15.96
N ALA A 110 -3.11 -4.45 15.78
CA ALA A 110 -2.39 -3.77 16.85
C ALA A 110 -2.87 -2.32 16.94
N SER A 111 -3.35 -1.90 18.11
CA SER A 111 -3.95 -0.59 18.33
C SER A 111 -3.17 0.22 19.33
N ILE A 112 -2.77 1.44 18.95
CA ILE A 112 -2.32 2.51 19.83
C ILE A 112 -3.55 3.38 20.15
N ASN A 113 -3.71 3.77 21.41
CA ASN A 113 -4.87 4.51 21.91
C ASN A 113 -6.20 3.86 21.47
N PRO A 114 -6.49 2.62 21.86
CA PRO A 114 -7.63 1.85 21.37
C PRO A 114 -9.00 2.49 21.66
N ASP A 115 -9.09 3.32 22.71
CA ASP A 115 -10.31 4.01 23.12
C ASP A 115 -10.61 5.27 22.30
N GLN A 116 -9.67 5.73 21.47
CA GLN A 116 -9.86 6.89 20.61
C GLN A 116 -10.72 6.51 19.39
N LEU A 117 -11.79 7.27 19.17
CA LEU A 117 -12.69 7.06 18.02
C LEU A 117 -12.14 7.69 16.73
N ASP A 118 -11.41 8.79 16.86
CA ASP A 118 -10.72 9.42 15.73
C ASP A 118 -9.38 8.71 15.50
N ARG A 119 -9.30 7.93 14.43
CA ARG A 119 -8.18 7.01 14.19
C ARG A 119 -7.80 6.89 12.73
N ILE A 120 -6.56 6.48 12.50
CA ILE A 120 -5.98 6.18 11.19
C ILE A 120 -5.64 4.70 11.14
N LEU A 121 -5.84 4.09 9.97
CA LEU A 121 -5.49 2.69 9.71
C LEU A 121 -4.22 2.62 8.86
N PHE A 122 -3.25 1.82 9.29
CA PHE A 122 -2.14 1.35 8.46
C PHE A 122 -2.23 -0.16 8.33
N CYS A 123 -2.04 -0.69 7.14
CA CYS A 123 -2.12 -2.13 6.91
C CYS A 123 -1.04 -2.61 5.93
N ALA A 124 -0.75 -3.90 6.00
CA ALA A 124 0.14 -4.63 5.10
C ALA A 124 -0.23 -6.11 5.18
N HIS A 125 0.04 -6.90 4.15
CA HIS A 125 -0.01 -8.34 4.30
C HIS A 125 1.29 -8.88 4.93
N TRP A 126 1.25 -10.08 5.53
CA TRP A 126 2.40 -10.68 6.20
C TRP A 126 2.71 -12.11 5.75
N ASP A 127 1.79 -12.73 5.02
CA ASP A 127 1.98 -14.06 4.43
C ASP A 127 3.00 -14.02 3.27
N SER A 128 3.32 -15.15 2.75
CA SER A 128 4.17 -15.34 1.58
C SER A 128 3.42 -16.16 0.55
N ARG A 129 3.61 -15.82 -0.71
CA ARG A 129 3.12 -16.63 -1.81
C ARG A 129 3.59 -18.08 -1.70
N PRO A 130 2.68 -19.07 -1.78
CA PRO A 130 3.03 -20.48 -1.65
C PRO A 130 3.89 -21.04 -2.78
N TRP A 131 4.04 -20.30 -3.85
CA TRP A 131 4.75 -20.70 -5.07
C TRP A 131 5.38 -19.50 -5.78
N ALA A 132 6.59 -19.68 -6.31
CA ALA A 132 7.31 -18.66 -7.07
C ALA A 132 6.93 -18.75 -8.56
N ASP A 133 5.65 -18.56 -8.87
CA ASP A 133 5.08 -18.85 -10.19
C ASP A 133 5.54 -17.90 -11.32
N HIS A 134 6.13 -16.76 -10.97
CA HIS A 134 6.82 -15.85 -11.89
C HIS A 134 8.34 -16.07 -11.95
N ASP A 135 8.88 -17.09 -11.27
CA ASP A 135 10.33 -17.36 -11.34
C ASP A 135 10.72 -17.76 -12.77
N PRO A 136 11.79 -17.16 -13.32
CA PRO A 136 12.26 -17.47 -14.67
C PRO A 136 12.71 -18.92 -14.85
N ASP A 137 13.16 -19.59 -13.78
CA ASP A 137 13.44 -21.02 -13.77
C ASP A 137 12.16 -21.79 -13.37
N GLU A 138 11.62 -22.55 -14.34
CA GLU A 138 10.41 -23.36 -14.12
C GLU A 138 10.55 -24.36 -12.97
N ALA A 139 11.77 -24.83 -12.68
CA ALA A 139 12.00 -25.75 -11.56
C ALA A 139 11.72 -25.13 -10.18
N ASN A 140 11.75 -23.81 -10.09
CA ASN A 140 11.50 -23.06 -8.86
C ASN A 140 10.02 -22.77 -8.60
N ARG A 141 9.17 -22.84 -9.64
CA ARG A 141 7.80 -22.29 -9.59
C ARG A 141 6.88 -22.92 -8.54
N HIS A 142 7.17 -24.14 -8.10
CA HIS A 142 6.42 -24.79 -7.02
C HIS A 142 7.05 -24.59 -5.62
N THR A 143 8.05 -23.73 -5.50
CA THR A 143 8.72 -23.41 -4.24
C THR A 143 8.12 -22.14 -3.65
N PRO A 144 7.85 -22.07 -2.33
CA PRO A 144 7.37 -20.84 -1.70
C PRO A 144 8.35 -19.67 -1.84
N VAL A 145 7.81 -18.47 -2.03
CA VAL A 145 8.58 -17.21 -2.14
C VAL A 145 9.16 -16.83 -0.78
N PRO A 146 10.44 -16.39 -0.69
CA PRO A 146 11.02 -15.86 0.55
C PRO A 146 10.30 -14.61 1.07
N ALA A 147 9.78 -13.78 0.16
CA ALA A 147 8.85 -12.69 0.41
C ALA A 147 9.41 -11.59 1.33
N ALA A 148 10.63 -11.12 1.03
CA ALA A 148 11.27 -10.05 1.79
C ALA A 148 10.66 -8.68 1.49
N ASN A 149 10.31 -8.43 0.22
CA ASN A 149 9.59 -7.24 -0.18
C ASN A 149 8.07 -7.45 -0.05
N ASP A 150 7.60 -8.57 -0.51
CA ASP A 150 6.23 -9.02 -0.67
C ASP A 150 5.83 -10.00 0.45
N GLY A 151 5.36 -9.64 1.56
CA GLY A 151 4.83 -8.61 2.42
C GLY A 151 5.69 -8.27 3.63
N ALA A 152 6.96 -8.83 3.81
CA ALA A 152 7.71 -8.52 5.01
C ALA A 152 8.12 -7.04 5.09
N SER A 153 8.28 -6.34 3.95
CA SER A 153 8.66 -4.93 3.93
C SER A 153 7.59 -4.03 4.52
N GLY A 154 6.32 -4.23 4.14
CA GLY A 154 5.19 -3.48 4.68
C GLY A 154 5.08 -3.66 6.20
N VAL A 155 5.08 -4.91 6.68
CA VAL A 155 5.06 -5.24 8.11
C VAL A 155 6.23 -4.61 8.86
N ALA A 156 7.44 -4.60 8.29
CA ALA A 156 8.61 -4.01 8.92
C ALA A 156 8.45 -2.48 9.11
N VAL A 157 7.84 -1.80 8.14
CA VAL A 157 7.50 -0.38 8.28
C VAL A 157 6.46 -0.18 9.38
N LEU A 158 5.40 -1.00 9.44
CA LEU A 158 4.38 -0.91 10.50
C LEU A 158 4.99 -1.10 11.91
N LEU A 159 5.87 -2.08 12.07
CA LEU A 159 6.55 -2.34 13.35
C LEU A 159 7.43 -1.16 13.77
N GLU A 160 8.18 -0.57 12.84
CA GLU A 160 9.03 0.59 13.14
C GLU A 160 8.19 1.84 13.46
N LEU A 161 7.09 2.09 12.73
CA LEU A 161 6.15 3.15 13.07
C LEU A 161 5.60 2.98 14.51
N CYS A 162 5.17 1.77 14.86
CA CYS A 162 4.69 1.50 16.22
C CYS A 162 5.78 1.74 17.29
N ARG A 163 7.03 1.35 17.02
CA ARG A 163 8.17 1.62 17.91
C ARG A 163 8.40 3.11 18.11
N LEU A 164 8.28 3.91 17.06
CA LEU A 164 8.43 5.37 17.15
C LEU A 164 7.31 6.01 17.97
N LEU A 165 6.07 5.53 17.83
CA LEU A 165 4.93 6.01 18.64
C LEU A 165 5.09 5.69 20.13
N GLN A 166 5.79 4.62 20.49
CA GLN A 166 6.15 4.35 21.88
C GLN A 166 7.15 5.39 22.42
N GLN A 167 8.11 5.82 21.59
CA GLN A 167 9.13 6.81 21.99
C GLN A 167 8.59 8.23 22.07
N GLN A 168 7.74 8.60 21.13
CA GLN A 168 7.08 9.92 21.10
C GLN A 168 5.57 9.69 20.85
N PRO A 169 4.77 9.58 21.94
CA PRO A 169 3.35 9.26 21.83
C PRO A 169 2.54 10.35 21.12
N VAL A 170 1.47 9.90 20.46
CA VAL A 170 0.42 10.74 19.87
C VAL A 170 -0.89 10.56 20.63
N THR A 171 -1.84 11.47 20.46
CA THR A 171 -3.17 11.40 21.11
C THR A 171 -4.19 10.64 20.29
N ARG A 172 -4.02 10.66 18.96
CA ARG A 172 -4.89 9.98 17.99
C ARG A 172 -4.83 8.46 18.11
N GLY A 173 -5.91 7.78 17.78
CA GLY A 173 -5.95 6.33 17.62
C GLY A 173 -5.21 5.90 16.34
N ILE A 174 -4.31 4.92 16.46
CA ILE A 174 -3.62 4.34 15.31
C ILE A 174 -3.82 2.83 15.34
N ASP A 175 -4.31 2.27 14.25
CA ASP A 175 -4.40 0.82 14.05
C ASP A 175 -3.39 0.36 13.01
N PHE A 176 -2.68 -0.70 13.35
CA PHE A 176 -1.85 -1.47 12.45
C PHE A 176 -2.51 -2.82 12.22
N VAL A 177 -2.81 -3.18 10.98
CA VAL A 177 -3.41 -4.46 10.63
C VAL A 177 -2.49 -5.21 9.68
N CYS A 178 -2.02 -6.39 10.11
CA CYS A 178 -1.29 -7.28 9.23
C CYS A 178 -2.27 -8.34 8.73
N PHE A 179 -2.60 -8.31 7.43
CA PHE A 179 -3.48 -9.27 6.78
C PHE A 179 -2.74 -10.57 6.46
N ASP A 180 -3.42 -11.70 6.62
CA ASP A 180 -2.95 -13.03 6.21
C ASP A 180 -3.68 -13.45 4.94
N ALA A 181 -3.12 -14.38 4.18
CA ALA A 181 -3.75 -14.93 2.99
C ALA A 181 -4.12 -13.87 1.93
N GLU A 182 -3.30 -12.84 1.79
CA GLU A 182 -3.37 -11.93 0.67
C GLU A 182 -2.90 -12.66 -0.59
N ASP A 183 -1.71 -13.26 -0.54
CA ASP A 183 -0.92 -13.76 -1.65
C ASP A 183 -1.17 -15.26 -1.94
N ALA A 184 -2.34 -15.75 -1.55
CA ALA A 184 -2.80 -17.12 -1.75
C ALA A 184 -3.54 -17.35 -3.07
N GLY A 185 -3.53 -16.37 -3.96
CA GLY A 185 -4.27 -16.36 -5.21
C GLY A 185 -3.96 -17.52 -6.15
N THR A 186 -4.83 -17.76 -7.12
CA THR A 186 -4.68 -18.82 -8.11
C THR A 186 -3.32 -18.76 -8.79
N PRO A 187 -2.51 -19.84 -8.80
CA PRO A 187 -1.20 -19.82 -9.45
C PRO A 187 -1.33 -19.82 -10.98
N GLU A 188 -0.30 -19.31 -11.67
CA GLU A 188 -0.26 -19.15 -13.12
C GLU A 188 -0.54 -20.42 -13.93
N TRP A 189 -0.34 -21.62 -13.36
CA TRP A 189 -0.63 -22.89 -14.05
C TRP A 189 -2.01 -23.45 -13.78
N ALA A 190 -2.84 -22.80 -12.96
CA ALA A 190 -4.19 -23.26 -12.61
C ALA A 190 -5.27 -22.34 -13.18
N GLU A 191 -6.47 -22.90 -13.31
CA GLU A 191 -7.63 -22.13 -13.71
C GLU A 191 -8.29 -21.49 -12.48
N GLU A 192 -8.86 -20.29 -12.67
CA GLU A 192 -9.66 -19.64 -11.64
C GLU A 192 -10.87 -20.52 -11.23
N PRO A 193 -11.31 -20.48 -9.97
CA PRO A 193 -12.42 -21.27 -9.51
C PRO A 193 -13.70 -21.03 -10.34
N ALA A 194 -14.33 -22.13 -10.81
CA ALA A 194 -15.52 -22.07 -11.66
C ALA A 194 -16.74 -21.42 -10.98
N ASP A 195 -16.75 -21.34 -9.65
CA ASP A 195 -17.78 -20.68 -8.85
C ASP A 195 -17.57 -19.16 -8.70
N GLY A 196 -16.48 -18.64 -9.27
CA GLY A 196 -16.17 -17.21 -9.29
C GLY A 196 -15.80 -16.63 -7.93
N ARG A 197 -15.40 -17.47 -6.95
CA ARG A 197 -14.91 -16.96 -5.66
C ARG A 197 -13.57 -16.26 -5.82
N ASP A 198 -13.36 -15.22 -5.02
CA ASP A 198 -12.05 -14.57 -4.91
C ASP A 198 -11.03 -15.53 -4.28
N THR A 199 -9.81 -15.47 -4.76
CA THR A 199 -8.69 -16.28 -4.28
C THR A 199 -7.57 -15.44 -3.69
N TRP A 200 -7.59 -14.12 -3.91
CA TRP A 200 -6.66 -13.11 -3.44
C TRP A 200 -7.23 -12.31 -2.27
N CYS A 201 -6.38 -11.71 -1.45
CA CYS A 201 -6.77 -10.75 -0.39
C CYS A 201 -7.80 -11.32 0.60
N LEU A 202 -7.74 -12.64 0.88
CA LEU A 202 -8.78 -13.33 1.64
C LEU A 202 -8.86 -12.89 3.10
N GLY A 203 -7.70 -12.54 3.69
CA GLY A 203 -7.63 -12.05 5.07
C GLY A 203 -8.24 -10.68 5.23
N SER A 204 -7.95 -9.75 4.33
CA SER A 204 -8.57 -8.42 4.37
C SER A 204 -10.07 -8.46 4.10
N ALA A 205 -10.52 -9.35 3.20
CA ALA A 205 -11.94 -9.56 2.96
C ALA A 205 -12.66 -10.05 4.23
N TYR A 206 -12.03 -10.96 5.00
CA TYR A 206 -12.56 -11.39 6.29
C TYR A 206 -12.55 -10.25 7.31
N TRP A 207 -11.41 -9.55 7.46
CA TRP A 207 -11.28 -8.42 8.38
C TRP A 207 -12.33 -7.34 8.09
N ALA A 208 -12.50 -6.97 6.82
CA ALA A 208 -13.42 -5.91 6.42
C ALA A 208 -14.88 -6.23 6.76
N ARG A 209 -15.31 -7.49 6.63
CA ARG A 209 -16.65 -7.93 7.09
C ARG A 209 -16.80 -7.78 8.60
N GLN A 210 -15.80 -8.19 9.38
CA GLN A 210 -15.81 -8.04 10.84
C GLN A 210 -15.76 -6.56 11.28
N ALA A 211 -15.06 -5.73 10.53
CA ALA A 211 -15.02 -4.28 10.75
C ALA A 211 -16.42 -3.65 10.60
N VAL A 212 -17.18 -4.06 9.59
CA VAL A 212 -18.60 -3.62 9.44
C VAL A 212 -19.46 -4.10 10.62
N GLU A 213 -19.34 -5.36 11.00
CA GLU A 213 -20.12 -5.94 12.10
C GLU A 213 -19.84 -5.27 13.45
N SER A 214 -18.57 -4.89 13.70
CA SER A 214 -18.16 -4.17 14.92
C SER A 214 -18.43 -2.66 14.88
N GLY A 215 -18.83 -2.12 13.72
CA GLY A 215 -18.98 -0.67 13.53
C GLY A 215 -17.67 0.10 13.49
N TYR A 216 -16.56 -0.57 13.15
CA TYR A 216 -15.24 0.04 13.00
C TYR A 216 -15.25 1.20 12.02
N LYS A 217 -14.53 2.27 12.35
CA LYS A 217 -14.33 3.44 11.50
C LYS A 217 -12.91 3.95 11.64
N ALA A 218 -12.34 4.40 10.54
CA ALA A 218 -11.11 5.19 10.51
C ALA A 218 -11.30 6.36 9.53
N ARG A 219 -10.55 7.45 9.73
CA ARG A 219 -10.57 8.61 8.82
C ARG A 219 -10.12 8.22 7.43
N TYR A 220 -9.05 7.45 7.37
CA TYR A 220 -8.48 6.86 6.16
C TYR A 220 -7.59 5.67 6.52
N GLY A 221 -7.25 4.90 5.51
CA GLY A 221 -6.29 3.81 5.57
C GLY A 221 -5.12 4.02 4.61
N VAL A 222 -3.98 3.44 4.93
CA VAL A 222 -2.79 3.34 4.08
C VAL A 222 -2.33 1.89 4.07
N LEU A 223 -2.45 1.23 2.93
CA LEU A 223 -1.87 -0.08 2.68
C LEU A 223 -0.42 0.08 2.25
N LEU A 224 0.43 -0.83 2.69
CA LEU A 224 1.85 -0.90 2.33
C LEU A 224 2.13 -2.27 1.73
N ASP A 225 2.30 -2.32 0.45
CA ASP A 225 2.72 -3.52 -0.24
C ASP A 225 4.02 -3.31 -1.03
N MET A 226 4.98 -4.24 -0.90
CA MET A 226 6.27 -4.21 -1.57
C MET A 226 7.05 -2.88 -1.44
N VAL A 227 7.08 -2.29 -0.25
CA VAL A 227 7.62 -0.93 0.01
C VAL A 227 9.11 -0.88 0.31
N GLY A 228 9.87 -1.91 -0.04
CA GLY A 228 11.30 -1.99 0.26
C GLY A 228 12.20 -2.39 -0.92
N GLY A 229 11.65 -2.83 -2.04
CA GLY A 229 12.42 -3.40 -3.15
C GLY A 229 13.34 -2.41 -3.85
N ARG A 230 14.49 -2.89 -4.34
CA ARG A 230 15.41 -2.07 -5.15
C ARG A 230 14.74 -1.53 -6.40
N GLY A 231 14.91 -0.24 -6.63
CA GLY A 231 14.37 0.44 -7.81
C GLY A 231 12.88 0.75 -7.74
N CYS A 232 12.21 0.47 -6.63
CA CYS A 232 10.81 0.82 -6.43
C CYS A 232 10.59 2.33 -6.54
N THR A 233 9.55 2.68 -7.31
CA THR A 233 8.92 4.00 -7.31
C THR A 233 7.42 3.79 -7.22
N PHE A 234 6.72 4.68 -6.53
CA PHE A 234 5.31 4.57 -6.21
C PHE A 234 4.51 5.54 -7.07
N ALA A 235 3.87 5.04 -8.13
CA ALA A 235 2.91 5.83 -8.89
C ALA A 235 1.58 5.89 -8.11
N ARG A 236 0.74 6.90 -8.41
CA ARG A 236 -0.58 7.03 -7.77
C ARG A 236 -1.53 6.00 -8.39
N GLU A 237 -1.84 4.96 -7.64
CA GLU A 237 -2.67 3.84 -8.06
C GLU A 237 -4.15 4.28 -8.25
N GLN A 238 -4.85 3.76 -9.26
CA GLN A 238 -6.15 4.27 -9.70
C GLN A 238 -7.29 4.02 -8.71
N VAL A 239 -7.32 2.88 -8.00
CA VAL A 239 -8.34 2.62 -6.97
C VAL A 239 -8.11 3.55 -5.79
N SER A 240 -6.86 3.78 -5.40
CA SER A 240 -6.46 4.75 -4.38
C SER A 240 -6.94 6.17 -4.74
N LEU A 241 -6.75 6.60 -5.98
CA LEU A 241 -7.25 7.90 -6.46
C LEU A 241 -8.79 7.96 -6.47
N GLN A 242 -9.47 6.86 -6.75
CA GLN A 242 -10.93 6.80 -6.74
C GLN A 242 -11.53 6.97 -5.33
N TYR A 243 -10.92 6.35 -4.31
CA TYR A 243 -11.48 6.28 -2.96
C TYR A 243 -10.86 7.26 -1.97
N ALA A 244 -9.57 7.58 -2.13
CA ALA A 244 -8.76 8.29 -1.13
C ALA A 244 -7.88 9.41 -1.74
N GLN A 245 -8.25 10.00 -2.88
CA GLN A 245 -7.46 11.00 -3.59
C GLN A 245 -6.87 12.11 -2.69
N PRO A 246 -7.62 12.74 -1.75
CA PRO A 246 -7.03 13.79 -0.90
C PRO A 246 -5.86 13.29 -0.05
N VAL A 247 -5.88 12.03 0.40
CA VAL A 247 -4.82 11.43 1.21
C VAL A 247 -3.64 11.02 0.32
N VAL A 248 -3.91 10.51 -0.91
CA VAL A 248 -2.88 10.26 -1.92
C VAL A 248 -2.11 11.54 -2.21
N ASP A 249 -2.82 12.63 -2.55
CA ASP A 249 -2.21 13.92 -2.85
C ASP A 249 -1.39 14.44 -1.66
N LEU A 250 -1.91 14.32 -0.43
CA LEU A 250 -1.21 14.72 0.79
C LEU A 250 0.10 13.94 0.96
N ILE A 251 0.09 12.60 0.85
CA ILE A 251 1.27 11.75 1.07
C ILE A 251 2.33 12.01 0.01
N TRP A 252 1.96 12.10 -1.28
CA TRP A 252 2.91 12.36 -2.37
C TRP A 252 3.55 13.75 -2.26
N HIS A 253 2.76 14.79 -1.94
CA HIS A 253 3.32 16.13 -1.72
C HIS A 253 4.20 16.17 -0.48
N LEU A 254 3.83 15.48 0.60
CA LEU A 254 4.64 15.38 1.81
C LEU A 254 5.98 14.69 1.52
N ALA A 255 5.96 13.57 0.79
CA ALA A 255 7.19 12.87 0.37
C ALA A 255 8.11 13.78 -0.47
N ILE A 256 7.55 14.53 -1.42
CA ILE A 256 8.31 15.51 -2.22
C ILE A 256 8.93 16.58 -1.33
N GLN A 257 8.16 17.14 -0.39
CA GLN A 257 8.65 18.18 0.51
C GLN A 257 9.75 17.66 1.45
N LEU A 258 9.71 16.40 1.84
CA LEU A 258 10.75 15.73 2.63
C LEU A 258 11.99 15.33 1.80
N GLY A 259 11.98 15.56 0.47
CA GLY A 259 13.10 15.22 -0.42
C GLY A 259 13.02 13.82 -1.04
N TYR A 260 11.90 13.11 -0.88
CA TYR A 260 11.68 11.74 -1.38
C TYR A 260 10.91 11.70 -2.70
N GLY A 261 10.74 12.83 -3.40
CA GLY A 261 9.94 12.92 -4.62
C GLY A 261 10.42 12.01 -5.77
N HIS A 262 11.65 11.55 -5.73
CA HIS A 262 12.15 10.56 -6.69
C HIS A 262 11.50 9.17 -6.48
N PHE A 263 11.15 8.80 -5.25
CA PHE A 263 10.40 7.57 -4.96
C PHE A 263 8.88 7.75 -5.16
N PHE A 264 8.37 8.97 -5.03
CA PHE A 264 6.96 9.32 -5.12
C PHE A 264 6.69 10.29 -6.29
N PRO A 265 6.85 9.84 -7.56
CA PRO A 265 6.57 10.69 -8.72
C PRO A 265 5.07 11.04 -8.79
N LEU A 266 4.73 12.25 -9.24
CA LEU A 266 3.34 12.67 -9.48
C LEU A 266 2.80 12.11 -10.80
N THR A 267 2.95 10.81 -11.00
CA THR A 267 2.42 10.06 -12.15
C THR A 267 1.34 9.10 -11.68
N ASP A 268 0.32 8.91 -12.51
CA ASP A 268 -0.74 7.97 -12.22
C ASP A 268 -0.31 6.57 -12.70
N GLY A 269 -0.56 5.56 -11.87
CA GLY A 269 -0.34 4.15 -12.17
C GLY A 269 -1.56 3.46 -12.79
N GLY A 270 -1.56 2.14 -12.79
CA GLY A 270 -2.68 1.30 -13.23
C GLY A 270 -3.74 1.08 -12.14
N TYR A 271 -4.75 0.28 -12.47
CA TYR A 271 -5.65 -0.33 -11.50
C TYR A 271 -4.99 -1.58 -10.93
N LEU A 272 -4.95 -1.69 -9.62
CA LEU A 272 -4.45 -2.87 -8.92
C LEU A 272 -5.56 -3.45 -8.02
N ILE A 273 -5.54 -4.77 -7.85
CA ILE A 273 -6.38 -5.47 -6.87
C ILE A 273 -5.45 -5.88 -5.74
N ASP A 274 -5.71 -5.35 -4.56
CA ASP A 274 -4.96 -5.60 -3.36
C ASP A 274 -5.88 -5.41 -2.14
N ASP A 275 -5.41 -5.63 -0.93
CA ASP A 275 -6.15 -5.57 0.33
C ASP A 275 -6.93 -4.25 0.51
N HIS A 276 -6.41 -3.12 0.01
CA HIS A 276 -7.11 -1.83 0.06
C HIS A 276 -8.47 -1.84 -0.65
N VAL A 277 -8.67 -2.71 -1.65
CA VAL A 277 -9.96 -2.86 -2.33
C VAL A 277 -11.04 -3.34 -1.35
N ASN A 278 -10.72 -4.32 -0.51
CA ASN A 278 -11.64 -4.82 0.52
C ASN A 278 -11.87 -3.77 1.63
N VAL A 279 -10.82 -3.05 2.04
CA VAL A 279 -10.93 -1.95 3.01
C VAL A 279 -11.87 -0.86 2.49
N ASN A 280 -11.75 -0.49 1.22
CA ASN A 280 -12.61 0.49 0.56
C ASN A 280 -14.03 -0.02 0.34
N SER A 281 -14.18 -1.17 -0.32
CA SER A 281 -15.46 -1.63 -0.84
C SER A 281 -16.35 -2.26 0.23
N ILE A 282 -15.78 -2.96 1.20
CA ILE A 282 -16.51 -3.67 2.27
C ILE A 282 -16.50 -2.83 3.55
N ALA A 283 -15.33 -2.52 4.13
CA ALA A 283 -15.24 -1.79 5.40
C ALA A 283 -15.62 -0.31 5.29
N ARG A 284 -15.67 0.24 4.07
CA ARG A 284 -16.02 1.66 3.80
C ARG A 284 -15.06 2.66 4.44
N VAL A 285 -13.81 2.30 4.57
CA VAL A 285 -12.72 3.20 5.00
C VAL A 285 -11.98 3.64 3.74
N PRO A 286 -11.90 4.95 3.43
CA PRO A 286 -11.10 5.44 2.31
C PRO A 286 -9.63 5.01 2.51
N CYS A 287 -9.14 4.11 1.68
CA CYS A 287 -7.81 3.51 1.81
C CYS A 287 -7.04 3.64 0.50
N LEU A 288 -5.82 4.09 0.60
CA LEU A 288 -4.87 4.09 -0.51
C LEU A 288 -3.86 2.95 -0.34
N ASP A 289 -3.18 2.65 -1.43
CA ASP A 289 -2.12 1.67 -1.50
C ASP A 289 -0.81 2.35 -1.93
N ILE A 290 0.26 2.12 -1.17
CA ILE A 290 1.63 2.46 -1.54
C ILE A 290 2.25 1.17 -2.05
N VAL A 291 2.22 0.99 -3.36
CA VAL A 291 2.70 -0.20 -4.06
C VAL A 291 3.62 0.22 -5.22
N PRO A 292 4.71 -0.52 -5.53
CA PRO A 292 5.59 -0.15 -6.61
C PRO A 292 4.90 -0.24 -7.98
N TYR A 293 5.32 0.61 -8.90
CA TYR A 293 4.85 0.57 -10.27
C TYR A 293 6.02 0.66 -11.25
N PHE A 294 6.35 -0.47 -11.86
CA PHE A 294 7.40 -0.57 -12.87
C PHE A 294 6.78 -0.48 -14.27
N THR A 295 7.34 0.37 -15.12
CA THR A 295 6.91 0.52 -16.52
C THR A 295 7.64 -0.44 -17.45
N ASP A 296 8.77 -0.96 -17.00
CA ASP A 296 9.65 -1.82 -17.78
C ASP A 296 9.83 -3.17 -17.06
N GLY A 297 9.66 -4.28 -17.77
CA GLY A 297 9.86 -5.60 -17.21
C GLY A 297 8.69 -6.56 -17.43
N PRO A 298 8.77 -7.77 -16.87
CA PRO A 298 7.75 -8.81 -17.04
C PRO A 298 6.49 -8.54 -16.19
N SER A 299 6.59 -7.72 -15.17
CA SER A 299 5.51 -7.37 -14.24
C SER A 299 5.59 -5.91 -13.85
N ASN A 300 4.44 -5.27 -13.63
CA ASN A 300 4.39 -3.92 -13.07
C ASN A 300 4.81 -3.88 -11.58
N PHE A 301 4.94 -5.03 -10.93
CA PHE A 301 5.36 -5.18 -9.54
C PHE A 301 6.89 -5.31 -9.38
N GLY A 302 7.63 -5.39 -10.51
CA GLY A 302 9.08 -5.44 -10.54
C GLY A 302 9.68 -6.84 -10.73
N PRO A 303 11.02 -6.92 -10.82
CA PRO A 303 11.70 -8.12 -11.27
C PRO A 303 11.77 -9.27 -10.25
N THR A 304 11.54 -9.00 -8.98
CA THR A 304 11.61 -10.01 -7.90
C THR A 304 10.24 -10.54 -7.48
N TRP A 305 9.16 -9.89 -7.97
CA TRP A 305 7.80 -10.26 -7.63
C TRP A 305 7.48 -11.71 -8.00
N HIS A 306 6.99 -12.48 -7.03
CA HIS A 306 6.66 -13.90 -7.11
C HIS A 306 7.81 -14.79 -7.62
N THR A 307 9.05 -14.45 -7.25
CA THR A 307 10.25 -15.23 -7.57
C THR A 307 11.05 -15.58 -6.31
N LEU A 308 11.97 -16.55 -6.42
CA LEU A 308 12.91 -16.85 -5.34
C LEU A 308 13.96 -15.74 -5.11
N GLN A 309 13.95 -14.69 -5.94
CA GLN A 309 14.80 -13.51 -5.77
C GLN A 309 14.22 -12.45 -4.83
N ASP A 310 13.00 -12.64 -4.32
CA ASP A 310 12.45 -11.75 -3.29
C ASP A 310 13.07 -12.04 -1.92
N THR A 311 14.32 -11.63 -1.78
CA THR A 311 15.19 -11.87 -0.62
C THR A 311 15.62 -10.55 0.02
N PRO A 312 16.10 -10.56 1.29
CA PRO A 312 16.57 -9.35 1.96
C PRO A 312 17.70 -8.62 1.24
N GLU A 313 18.50 -9.31 0.42
CA GLU A 313 19.58 -8.72 -0.38
C GLU A 313 19.03 -7.79 -1.49
N ASN A 314 17.79 -7.97 -1.90
CA ASN A 314 17.11 -7.15 -2.90
C ASN A 314 16.25 -6.02 -2.30
N ILE A 315 16.36 -5.79 -1.00
CA ILE A 315 15.79 -4.62 -0.32
C ILE A 315 16.76 -3.43 -0.38
N ASP A 316 16.21 -2.25 -0.54
CA ASP A 316 16.92 -0.96 -0.46
C ASP A 316 16.47 -0.19 0.79
N PRO A 317 17.34 0.00 1.78
CA PRO A 317 17.00 0.77 2.98
C PRO A 317 16.56 2.21 2.70
N ASN A 318 16.97 2.81 1.56
CA ASN A 318 16.53 4.15 1.20
C ASN A 318 15.05 4.19 0.79
N VAL A 319 14.54 3.13 0.15
CA VAL A 319 13.11 2.99 -0.17
C VAL A 319 12.32 2.88 1.13
N LEU A 320 12.72 1.99 2.05
CA LEU A 320 12.11 1.87 3.38
C LEU A 320 12.13 3.20 4.15
N LYS A 321 13.26 3.93 4.09
CA LYS A 321 13.40 5.25 4.72
C LYS A 321 12.42 6.26 4.14
N ALA A 322 12.30 6.30 2.81
CA ALA A 322 11.42 7.25 2.13
C ALA A 322 9.95 7.02 2.50
N VAL A 323 9.48 5.77 2.46
CA VAL A 323 8.12 5.41 2.86
C VAL A 323 7.92 5.65 4.35
N GLY A 324 8.76 5.08 5.19
CA GLY A 324 8.60 5.15 6.63
C GLY A 324 8.69 6.57 7.19
N GLN A 325 9.62 7.41 6.70
CA GLN A 325 9.71 8.81 7.14
C GLN A 325 8.52 9.64 6.68
N THR A 326 8.02 9.41 5.46
CA THR A 326 6.82 10.10 4.96
C THR A 326 5.61 9.78 5.83
N LEU A 327 5.41 8.51 6.18
CA LEU A 327 4.29 8.09 7.03
C LEU A 327 4.48 8.54 8.49
N THR A 328 5.71 8.54 9.00
CA THR A 328 6.02 9.13 10.31
C THR A 328 5.58 10.60 10.32
N GLN A 329 6.01 11.39 9.33
CA GLN A 329 5.62 12.80 9.25
C GLN A 329 4.11 12.99 9.11
N LEU A 330 3.44 12.14 8.32
CA LEU A 330 1.97 12.15 8.19
C LEU A 330 1.29 12.00 9.55
N ILE A 331 1.68 11.00 10.35
CA ILE A 331 1.11 10.73 11.67
C ILE A 331 1.27 11.94 12.59
N TYR A 332 2.47 12.54 12.63
CA TYR A 332 2.74 13.66 13.55
C TYR A 332 2.13 14.98 13.06
N ASN A 333 2.00 15.21 11.75
CA ASN A 333 1.25 16.33 11.22
C ASN A 333 -0.24 16.23 11.58
N ASP A 334 -0.83 15.05 11.36
CA ASP A 334 -2.25 14.79 11.63
C ASP A 334 -2.58 14.91 13.15
N ASN A 335 -1.63 14.54 14.02
CA ASN A 335 -1.74 14.73 15.47
C ASN A 335 -1.61 16.20 15.90
N ALA A 336 -0.92 17.05 15.16
CA ALA A 336 -0.72 18.45 15.48
C ALA A 336 -1.89 19.35 15.04
N GLU A 337 -2.82 18.85 14.22
CA GLU A 337 -4.02 19.56 13.79
C GLU A 337 -5.15 19.56 14.85
N GLU A 338 -4.95 18.90 16.00
CA GLU A 338 -5.83 18.93 17.17
C GLU A 338 -5.52 20.13 18.09
#